data_d17f30dde68dab2236d1829d46b0396e
#
_entry.id   d17f30dde68dab2236d1829d46b0396e
#
_cell.length_a   1.000
_cell.length_b   1.000
_cell.length_c   1.000
_cell.angle_alpha   90.00
_cell.angle_beta   90.00
_cell.angle_gamma   90.00
#
_symmetry.space_group_name_H-M   'P 1'
#
loop_
_entity.id
_entity.type
_entity.pdbx_description
1 polymer ?
#
loop_
_entity_poly.entity_id
_entity_poly.type
_entity_poly.pdbx_seq_one_letter_code
_entity_poly.pdbx_strand_id
1 'polypeptide(L)'
;MLEQILCIDDDPITLMLCKKVISKSSFSKEIITAQNGEEALHHFNTLKYNKNKTSKPELIFLDLNMPVMGGWEFLDHFTSPAYSEFNTAKVIVLSSTIDPEDLAKAKRYPVIIDFLSKPITQPMLEYLKKKIDL
;
A
#
# COMPACT_ATOMS: atom_id res chain seq x y z
N MET A 1 7.49 0.98 -15.33
CA MET A 1 6.81 1.54 -14.15
C MET A 1 5.55 0.76 -13.84
N LEU A 2 5.09 0.82 -12.60
CA LEU A 2 3.88 0.12 -12.19
C LEU A 2 2.64 0.78 -12.81
N GLU A 3 1.58 -0.01 -13.01
CA GLU A 3 0.33 0.53 -13.52
C GLU A 3 -0.41 1.35 -12.47
N GLN A 4 -0.49 0.83 -11.25
CA GLN A 4 -1.21 1.50 -10.18
C GLN A 4 -0.59 1.20 -8.82
N ILE A 5 -0.52 2.23 -7.96
CA ILE A 5 -0.13 2.12 -6.56
C ILE A 5 -1.28 2.63 -5.70
N LEU A 6 -1.53 1.95 -4.58
CA LEU A 6 -2.48 2.40 -3.57
C LEU A 6 -1.72 2.85 -2.34
N CYS A 7 -1.97 4.09 -1.90
CA CYS A 7 -1.38 4.64 -0.68
C CYS A 7 -2.47 4.77 0.37
N ILE A 8 -2.29 4.14 1.53
CA ILE A 8 -3.27 4.13 2.62
C ILE A 8 -2.68 4.80 3.84
N ASP A 9 -3.22 5.95 4.24
CA ASP A 9 -2.76 6.72 5.40
C ASP A 9 -3.87 7.69 5.81
N ASP A 10 -4.07 7.89 7.11
CA ASP A 10 -5.11 8.78 7.58
C ASP A 10 -4.72 10.27 7.52
N ASP A 11 -3.45 10.57 7.27
CA ASP A 11 -2.97 11.95 7.18
C ASP A 11 -2.95 12.41 5.72
N PRO A 12 -3.83 13.39 5.34
CA PRO A 12 -3.87 13.89 3.96
C PRO A 12 -2.55 14.51 3.50
N ILE A 13 -1.78 15.08 4.42
CA ILE A 13 -0.48 15.67 4.08
C ILE A 13 0.50 14.58 3.69
N THR A 14 0.54 13.48 4.44
CA THR A 14 1.37 12.33 4.12
C THR A 14 1.00 11.77 2.75
N LEU A 15 -0.29 11.64 2.45
CA LEU A 15 -0.75 11.15 1.14
C LEU A 15 -0.32 12.09 0.01
N MET A 16 -0.42 13.40 0.23
CA MET A 16 0.01 14.38 -0.77
C MET A 16 1.51 14.26 -1.05
N LEU A 17 2.32 14.11 -0.01
CA LEU A 17 3.77 13.94 -0.16
C LEU A 17 4.12 12.64 -0.89
N CYS A 18 3.43 11.55 -0.57
CA CYS A 18 3.62 10.28 -1.27
C CYS A 18 3.33 10.44 -2.77
N LYS A 19 2.23 11.08 -3.12
CA LYS A 19 1.89 11.31 -4.52
C LYS A 19 2.96 12.11 -5.24
N LYS A 20 3.49 13.16 -4.61
CA LYS A 20 4.54 13.98 -5.20
C LYS A 20 5.81 13.19 -5.47
N VAL A 21 6.28 12.44 -4.47
CA VAL A 21 7.53 11.68 -4.59
C VAL A 21 7.38 10.58 -5.64
N ILE A 22 6.28 9.86 -5.63
CA ILE A 22 6.01 8.78 -6.58
C ILE A 22 5.91 9.32 -8.00
N SER A 23 5.21 10.45 -8.19
CA SER A 23 5.06 11.08 -9.51
C SER A 23 6.40 11.56 -10.07
N LYS A 24 7.21 12.18 -9.21
CA LYS A 24 8.54 12.68 -9.60
C LYS A 24 9.47 11.57 -10.06
N SER A 25 9.32 10.38 -9.49
CA SER A 25 10.18 9.25 -9.79
C SER A 25 9.70 8.42 -10.97
N SER A 26 8.57 8.77 -11.56
CA SER A 26 7.91 7.98 -12.61
C SER A 26 7.78 6.50 -12.20
N PHE A 27 7.43 6.29 -10.93
CA PHE A 27 7.37 4.96 -10.33
C PHE A 27 6.09 4.22 -10.71
N SER A 28 4.99 4.96 -10.90
CA SER A 28 3.69 4.41 -11.23
C SER A 28 2.92 5.35 -12.15
N LYS A 29 2.11 4.77 -13.03
CA LYS A 29 1.24 5.56 -13.92
C LYS A 29 0.08 6.17 -13.18
N GLU A 30 -0.50 5.43 -12.24
CA GLU A 30 -1.67 5.87 -11.49
C GLU A 30 -1.42 5.70 -9.99
N ILE A 31 -1.86 6.68 -9.20
CA ILE A 31 -1.73 6.65 -7.75
C ILE A 31 -3.12 6.85 -7.15
N ILE A 32 -3.58 5.86 -6.41
CA ILE A 32 -4.85 5.90 -5.70
C ILE A 32 -4.55 6.09 -4.21
N THR A 33 -5.37 6.88 -3.52
CA THR A 33 -5.20 7.10 -2.09
C THR A 33 -6.44 6.68 -1.32
N ALA A 34 -6.24 6.23 -0.08
CA ALA A 34 -7.30 5.89 0.85
C ALA A 34 -6.89 6.36 2.23
N GLN A 35 -7.85 6.82 3.05
CA GLN A 35 -7.55 7.39 4.36
C GLN A 35 -7.67 6.39 5.50
N ASN A 36 -8.11 5.19 5.22
CA ASN A 36 -8.18 4.09 6.20
C ASN A 36 -8.35 2.76 5.46
N GLY A 37 -8.36 1.67 6.23
CA GLY A 37 -8.51 0.34 5.64
C GLY A 37 -9.87 0.10 4.99
N GLU A 38 -10.92 0.72 5.53
CA GLU A 38 -12.26 0.56 4.97
C GLU A 38 -12.36 1.18 3.56
N GLU A 39 -11.81 2.40 3.40
CA GLU A 39 -11.76 3.03 2.07
C GLU A 39 -10.93 2.22 1.08
N ALA A 40 -9.84 1.65 1.56
CA ALA A 40 -8.98 0.80 0.72
C ALA A 40 -9.74 -0.44 0.24
N LEU A 41 -10.46 -1.11 1.13
CA LEU A 41 -11.27 -2.28 0.76
C LEU A 41 -12.38 -1.89 -0.20
N HIS A 42 -12.97 -0.71 0.00
CA HIS A 42 -14.00 -0.20 -0.93
C HIS A 42 -13.43 -0.07 -2.34
N HIS A 43 -12.19 0.42 -2.48
CA HIS A 43 -11.54 0.52 -3.79
C HIS A 43 -11.41 -0.88 -4.43
N PHE A 44 -10.96 -1.87 -3.67
CA PHE A 44 -10.85 -3.24 -4.20
C PHE A 44 -12.22 -3.82 -4.55
N ASN A 45 -13.24 -3.55 -3.74
CA ASN A 45 -14.60 -3.99 -4.05
C ASN A 45 -15.11 -3.38 -5.34
N THR A 46 -14.84 -2.10 -5.58
CA THR A 46 -15.18 -1.43 -6.82
C THR A 46 -14.52 -2.12 -8.02
N LEU A 47 -13.24 -2.50 -7.87
CA LEU A 47 -12.52 -3.21 -8.94
C LEU A 47 -13.10 -4.60 -9.18
N LYS A 48 -13.54 -5.31 -8.13
CA LYS A 48 -14.14 -6.63 -8.26
C LYS A 48 -15.39 -6.61 -9.12
N TYR A 49 -16.21 -5.57 -8.96
CA TYR A 49 -17.52 -5.48 -9.64
C TYR A 49 -17.46 -4.70 -10.94
N ASN A 50 -16.37 -3.99 -11.23
CA ASN A 50 -16.21 -3.23 -12.45
C ASN A 50 -15.27 -3.95 -13.41
N LYS A 51 -15.80 -4.87 -14.18
CA LYS A 51 -15.02 -5.72 -15.09
C LYS A 51 -14.39 -4.97 -16.25
N ASN A 52 -14.77 -3.71 -16.47
CA ASN A 52 -14.19 -2.89 -17.54
C ASN A 52 -12.89 -2.21 -17.11
N LYS A 53 -12.58 -2.18 -15.81
CA LYS A 53 -11.31 -1.64 -15.33
C LYS A 53 -10.23 -2.70 -15.43
N THR A 54 -9.13 -2.34 -16.08
CA THR A 54 -7.99 -3.25 -16.26
C THR A 54 -6.88 -2.98 -15.26
N SER A 55 -6.76 -1.73 -14.74
CA SER A 55 -5.72 -1.37 -13.79
C SER A 55 -6.13 -1.74 -12.38
N LYS A 56 -5.22 -2.38 -11.66
CA LYS A 56 -5.39 -2.70 -10.24
C LYS A 56 -4.08 -2.48 -9.51
N PRO A 57 -4.11 -2.23 -8.19
CA PRO A 57 -2.89 -1.98 -7.45
C PRO A 57 -1.92 -3.14 -7.53
N GLU A 58 -0.67 -2.82 -7.88
CA GLU A 58 0.43 -3.79 -7.86
C GLU A 58 1.26 -3.64 -6.59
N LEU A 59 1.22 -2.46 -5.97
CA LEU A 59 1.94 -2.14 -4.75
C LEU A 59 1.05 -1.30 -3.85
N ILE A 60 1.11 -1.58 -2.56
CA ILE A 60 0.34 -0.88 -1.54
C ILE A 60 1.30 -0.32 -0.51
N PHE A 61 1.27 1.01 -0.29
CA PHE A 61 1.92 1.63 0.85
C PHE A 61 0.89 1.75 1.97
N LEU A 62 1.19 1.17 3.12
CA LEU A 62 0.21 1.00 4.20
C LEU A 62 0.72 1.57 5.51
N ASP A 63 -0.05 2.52 6.08
CA ASP A 63 0.11 2.95 7.46
C ASP A 63 -0.65 1.98 8.37
N LEU A 64 -0.10 1.72 9.56
CA LEU A 64 -0.71 0.75 10.48
C LEU A 64 -1.73 1.38 11.42
N ASN A 65 -1.50 2.63 11.84
CA ASN A 65 -2.32 3.27 12.88
C ASN A 65 -3.29 4.27 12.26
N MET A 66 -4.53 3.82 12.02
CA MET A 66 -5.58 4.64 11.42
C MET A 66 -6.90 4.41 12.14
N PRO A 67 -7.75 5.45 12.27
CA PRO A 67 -9.08 5.27 12.84
C PRO A 67 -9.99 4.53 11.87
N VAL A 68 -11.11 4.04 12.37
CA VAL A 68 -12.10 3.20 11.70
C VAL A 68 -11.52 1.81 11.45
N MET A 69 -10.70 1.62 10.43
CA MET A 69 -10.03 0.34 10.18
C MET A 69 -8.53 0.59 9.98
N GLY A 70 -7.71 0.06 10.89
CA GLY A 70 -6.27 0.16 10.82
C GLY A 70 -5.65 -0.80 9.84
N GLY A 71 -4.30 -0.73 9.74
CA GLY A 71 -3.55 -1.52 8.76
C GLY A 71 -3.64 -3.02 8.98
N TRP A 72 -3.54 -3.49 10.23
CA TRP A 72 -3.60 -4.92 10.49
C TRP A 72 -4.97 -5.50 10.16
N GLU A 73 -6.05 -4.81 10.54
CA GLU A 73 -7.40 -5.26 10.19
C GLU A 73 -7.61 -5.26 8.68
N PHE A 74 -7.11 -4.22 7.99
CA PHE A 74 -7.13 -4.18 6.53
C PHE A 74 -6.45 -5.42 5.95
N LEU A 75 -5.25 -5.75 6.43
CA LEU A 75 -4.49 -6.90 5.93
C LEU A 75 -5.21 -8.22 6.16
N ASP A 76 -5.87 -8.37 7.31
CA ASP A 76 -6.64 -9.58 7.61
C ASP A 76 -7.77 -9.78 6.60
N HIS A 77 -8.45 -8.70 6.21
CA HIS A 77 -9.47 -8.78 5.16
C HIS A 77 -8.85 -8.97 3.78
N PHE A 78 -7.83 -8.17 3.46
CA PHE A 78 -7.22 -8.19 2.13
C PHE A 78 -6.60 -9.54 1.77
N THR A 79 -6.05 -10.23 2.76
CA THR A 79 -5.43 -11.55 2.54
C THR A 79 -6.43 -12.70 2.65
N SER A 80 -7.72 -12.40 2.88
CA SER A 80 -8.76 -13.41 2.90
C SER A 80 -9.15 -13.85 1.49
N PRO A 81 -9.83 -15.01 1.34
CA PRO A 81 -10.24 -15.49 0.01
C PRO A 81 -11.11 -14.50 -0.77
N ALA A 82 -11.83 -13.60 -0.08
CA ALA A 82 -12.70 -12.62 -0.73
C ALA A 82 -11.93 -11.69 -1.69
N TYR A 83 -10.62 -11.51 -1.46
CA TYR A 83 -9.77 -10.61 -2.26
C TYR A 83 -8.64 -11.36 -2.96
N SER A 84 -8.80 -12.67 -3.16
CA SER A 84 -7.73 -13.50 -3.74
C SER A 84 -7.32 -13.06 -5.15
N GLU A 85 -8.20 -12.41 -5.90
CA GLU A 85 -7.86 -11.91 -7.24
C GLU A 85 -6.81 -10.78 -7.21
N PHE A 86 -6.56 -10.20 -6.04
CA PHE A 86 -5.56 -9.14 -5.86
C PHE A 86 -4.31 -9.63 -5.12
N ASN A 87 -4.12 -10.94 -5.01
CA ASN A 87 -3.04 -11.52 -4.20
C ASN A 87 -1.64 -11.30 -4.77
N THR A 88 -1.52 -10.78 -5.99
CA THR A 88 -0.23 -10.42 -6.57
C THR A 88 0.26 -9.05 -6.10
N ALA A 89 -0.60 -8.24 -5.50
CA ALA A 89 -0.20 -6.95 -4.95
C ALA A 89 0.72 -7.15 -3.75
N LYS A 90 1.81 -6.37 -3.70
CA LYS A 90 2.75 -6.41 -2.58
C LYS A 90 2.52 -5.23 -1.66
N VAL A 91 2.80 -5.40 -0.38
CA VAL A 91 2.59 -4.37 0.64
C VAL A 91 3.92 -3.91 1.21
N ILE A 92 4.08 -2.59 1.26
CA ILE A 92 5.17 -1.92 1.99
C ILE A 92 4.53 -1.18 3.15
N VAL A 93 4.91 -1.52 4.37
CA VAL A 93 4.43 -0.77 5.55
C VAL A 93 5.26 0.49 5.68
N LEU A 94 4.60 1.64 5.79
CA LEU A 94 5.23 2.92 6.10
C LEU A 94 4.77 3.34 7.49
N SER A 95 5.71 3.53 8.42
CA SER A 95 5.39 3.88 9.79
C SER A 95 6.22 5.05 10.27
N SER A 96 5.63 5.92 11.12
CA SER A 96 6.37 7.02 11.75
C SER A 96 7.31 6.51 12.84
N THR A 97 7.00 5.34 13.42
CA THR A 97 7.86 4.67 14.40
C THR A 97 7.96 3.20 14.04
N ILE A 98 9.15 2.62 14.19
CA ILE A 98 9.36 1.20 13.93
C ILE A 98 9.31 0.47 15.27
N ASP A 99 8.17 -0.18 15.53
CA ASP A 99 7.93 -0.95 16.74
C ASP A 99 8.37 -2.39 16.50
N PRO A 100 9.25 -2.97 17.36
CA PRO A 100 9.67 -4.36 17.20
C PRO A 100 8.52 -5.37 17.16
N GLU A 101 7.42 -5.10 17.88
CA GLU A 101 6.25 -5.97 17.85
C GLU A 101 5.58 -5.97 16.47
N ASP A 102 5.51 -4.79 15.82
CA ASP A 102 4.96 -4.67 14.49
C ASP A 102 5.87 -5.35 13.45
N LEU A 103 7.19 -5.22 13.62
CA LEU A 103 8.13 -5.92 12.75
C LEU A 103 7.96 -7.44 12.85
N ALA A 104 7.80 -7.95 14.07
CA ALA A 104 7.59 -9.38 14.28
C ALA A 104 6.26 -9.84 13.67
N LYS A 105 5.21 -9.04 13.84
CA LYS A 105 3.89 -9.36 13.30
C LYS A 105 3.88 -9.34 11.78
N ALA A 106 4.63 -8.42 11.17
CA ALA A 106 4.70 -8.31 9.71
C ALA A 106 5.20 -9.60 9.06
N LYS A 107 6.05 -10.34 9.76
CA LYS A 107 6.58 -11.62 9.24
C LYS A 107 5.51 -12.69 9.04
N ARG A 108 4.34 -12.51 9.65
CA ARG A 108 3.21 -13.44 9.48
C ARG A 108 2.41 -13.18 8.21
N TYR A 109 2.70 -12.08 7.51
CA TYR A 109 1.99 -11.65 6.30
C TYR A 109 2.96 -11.68 5.11
N PRO A 110 2.98 -12.79 4.34
CA PRO A 110 3.91 -12.88 3.20
C PRO A 110 3.73 -11.78 2.17
N VAL A 111 2.55 -11.14 2.12
CA VAL A 111 2.28 -10.04 1.21
C VAL A 111 3.12 -8.80 1.55
N ILE A 112 3.54 -8.65 2.82
CA ILE A 112 4.40 -7.55 3.25
C ILE A 112 5.83 -7.86 2.84
N ILE A 113 6.38 -7.07 1.91
CA ILE A 113 7.73 -7.28 1.43
C ILE A 113 8.76 -6.36 2.09
N ASP A 114 8.32 -5.27 2.72
CA ASP A 114 9.23 -4.39 3.46
C ASP A 114 8.47 -3.54 4.47
N PHE A 115 9.23 -2.98 5.41
CA PHE A 115 8.74 -2.13 6.49
C PHE A 115 9.68 -0.93 6.56
N LEU A 116 9.19 0.26 6.16
CA LEU A 116 10.02 1.45 6.04
C LEU A 116 9.51 2.59 6.92
N SER A 117 10.41 3.50 7.30
CA SER A 117 10.07 4.70 8.08
C SER A 117 9.54 5.80 7.18
N LYS A 118 8.49 6.50 7.63
CA LYS A 118 8.05 7.74 6.99
C LYS A 118 9.10 8.84 7.19
N PRO A 119 9.18 9.82 6.30
CA PRO A 119 8.42 9.96 5.05
C PRO A 119 9.03 9.14 3.92
N ILE A 120 8.22 8.88 2.89
CA ILE A 120 8.72 8.24 1.68
C ILE A 120 9.69 9.19 0.96
N THR A 121 10.77 8.66 0.43
CA THR A 121 11.81 9.44 -0.25
C THR A 121 12.17 8.83 -1.59
N GLN A 122 12.82 9.62 -2.46
CA GLN A 122 13.31 9.10 -3.74
C GLN A 122 14.30 7.94 -3.57
N PRO A 123 15.29 8.01 -2.65
CA PRO A 123 16.17 6.86 -2.41
C PRO A 123 15.42 5.59 -2.02
N MET A 124 14.34 5.71 -1.24
CA MET A 124 13.51 4.55 -0.91
C MET A 124 12.86 3.95 -2.15
N LEU A 125 12.36 4.79 -3.06
CA LEU A 125 11.76 4.30 -4.30
C LEU A 125 12.79 3.63 -5.19
N GLU A 126 14.01 4.14 -5.27
CA GLU A 126 15.09 3.50 -6.02
C GLU A 126 15.44 2.12 -5.44
N TYR A 127 15.48 2.04 -4.10
CA TYR A 127 15.67 0.78 -3.40
C TYR A 127 14.54 -0.22 -3.73
N LEU A 128 13.29 0.26 -3.70
CA LEU A 128 12.13 -0.59 -3.99
C LEU A 128 12.10 -1.05 -5.45
N LYS A 129 12.52 -0.20 -6.39
CA LYS A 129 12.62 -0.60 -7.80
C LYS A 129 13.49 -1.82 -7.97
N LYS A 130 14.62 -1.86 -7.28
CA LYS A 130 15.52 -3.03 -7.32
C LYS A 130 14.89 -4.24 -6.66
N LYS A 131 14.21 -4.03 -5.54
CA LYS A 131 13.61 -5.12 -4.76
C LYS A 131 12.46 -5.80 -5.50
N ILE A 132 11.65 -5.04 -6.22
CA ILE A 132 10.50 -5.58 -6.97
C ILE A 132 10.79 -5.78 -8.45
N ASP A 133 12.03 -5.63 -8.84
CA ASP A 133 12.51 -5.89 -10.20
C ASP A 133 11.84 -5.02 -11.26
N LEU A 134 11.83 -3.70 -11.01
CA LEU A 134 11.34 -2.73 -11.97
C LEU A 134 12.47 -2.18 -12.85
#